data_6b3599b8e62df5da3182950826a747ae
#
_entry.id   6b3599b8e62df5da3182950826a747ae
#
_cell.length_a   1.000
_cell.length_b   1.000
_cell.length_c   1.000
_cell.angle_alpha   90.00
_cell.angle_beta   90.00
_cell.angle_gamma   90.00
#
_symmetry.space_group_name_H-M   'P 1'
#
loop_
_entity.id
_entity.type
_entity.pdbx_description
1 polymer ?
#
loop_
_entity_poly.entity_id
_entity_poly.type
_entity_poly.pdbx_seq_one_letter_code
_entity_poly.pdbx_strand_id
1 'polypeptide(L)'
;MIGINNVGLDSEEDIVKGIKFLLSEIRVRQPKADIKVVGLLPCRNQEHQVKSINKQLKRIAERDAYFYSDPGRLLLLDNGCIDECLFTDGTHLNEKGYNRIVKELISFE
;
A
#
# COMPACT_ATOMS: atom_id res chain seq x y z
N MET A 1 -0.07 7.77 2.37
CA MET A 1 -0.59 6.72 1.46
C MET A 1 -1.63 7.29 0.52
N ILE A 2 -1.61 6.85 -0.72
CA ILE A 2 -2.56 7.29 -1.74
C ILE A 2 -3.25 6.07 -2.35
N GLY A 3 -4.41 6.27 -2.93
CA GLY A 3 -5.11 5.27 -3.72
C GLY A 3 -6.11 4.39 -2.99
N ILE A 4 -6.01 4.26 -1.66
CA ILE A 4 -6.87 3.32 -0.92
C ILE A 4 -8.35 3.70 -1.02
N ASN A 5 -8.67 4.98 -1.01
CA ASN A 5 -10.06 5.42 -1.12
C ASN A 5 -10.65 5.20 -2.52
N ASN A 6 -9.80 4.98 -3.51
CA ASN A 6 -10.22 4.74 -4.88
C ASN A 6 -10.35 3.26 -5.21
N VAL A 7 -9.88 2.38 -4.34
CA VAL A 7 -10.00 0.94 -4.55
C VAL A 7 -11.47 0.57 -4.53
N GLY A 8 -11.91 -0.08 -5.61
CA GLY A 8 -13.33 -0.42 -5.80
C GLY A 8 -14.13 0.63 -6.57
N LEU A 9 -13.62 1.87 -6.70
CA LEU A 9 -14.25 2.95 -7.48
C LEU A 9 -13.56 3.12 -8.83
N ASP A 10 -12.23 3.12 -8.83
CA ASP A 10 -11.44 3.23 -10.04
C ASP A 10 -10.88 1.86 -10.43
N SER A 11 -10.49 1.69 -11.69
CA SER A 11 -9.84 0.46 -12.12
C SER A 11 -8.45 0.36 -11.51
N GLU A 12 -7.96 -0.88 -11.37
CA GLU A 12 -6.58 -1.10 -10.90
C GLU A 12 -5.57 -0.36 -11.78
N GLU A 13 -5.79 -0.38 -13.09
CA GLU A 13 -4.92 0.28 -14.04
C GLU A 13 -4.83 1.78 -13.78
N ASP A 14 -5.98 2.43 -13.53
CA ASP A 14 -6.00 3.87 -13.28
C ASP A 14 -5.31 4.22 -11.97
N ILE A 15 -5.50 3.41 -10.92
CA ILE A 15 -4.84 3.61 -9.64
C ILE A 15 -3.33 3.50 -9.81
N VAL A 16 -2.86 2.47 -10.49
CA VAL A 16 -1.43 2.24 -10.71
C VAL A 16 -0.83 3.35 -11.56
N LYS A 17 -1.53 3.81 -12.60
CA LYS A 17 -1.08 4.94 -13.42
C LYS A 17 -0.91 6.21 -12.60
N GLY A 18 -1.88 6.49 -11.70
CA GLY A 18 -1.80 7.65 -10.83
C GLY A 18 -0.59 7.59 -9.91
N ILE A 19 -0.32 6.43 -9.34
CA ILE A 19 0.84 6.23 -8.47
C ILE A 19 2.15 6.38 -9.25
N LYS A 20 2.24 5.80 -10.45
CA LYS A 20 3.40 5.97 -11.33
C LYS A 20 3.67 7.44 -11.63
N PHE A 21 2.61 8.19 -11.95
CA PHE A 21 2.74 9.61 -12.24
C PHE A 21 3.32 10.36 -11.04
N LEU A 22 2.78 10.10 -9.84
CA LEU A 22 3.28 10.74 -8.63
C LEU A 22 4.75 10.40 -8.35
N LEU A 23 5.12 9.14 -8.53
CA LEU A 23 6.52 8.72 -8.33
C LEU A 23 7.45 9.43 -9.30
N SER A 24 7.04 9.57 -10.57
CA SER A 24 7.82 10.28 -11.58
C SER A 24 7.99 11.75 -11.20
N GLU A 25 6.92 12.41 -10.74
CA GLU A 25 6.98 13.80 -10.33
C GLU A 25 7.91 14.01 -9.12
N ILE A 26 7.84 13.10 -8.15
CA ILE A 26 8.72 13.15 -6.98
C ILE A 26 10.17 13.02 -7.42
N ARG A 27 10.46 12.07 -8.32
CA ARG A 27 11.83 11.85 -8.78
C ARG A 27 12.38 13.05 -9.55
N VAL A 28 11.54 13.71 -10.36
CA VAL A 28 11.94 14.91 -11.09
C VAL A 28 12.28 16.05 -10.12
N ARG A 29 11.47 16.24 -9.09
CA ARG A 29 11.63 17.31 -8.12
C ARG A 29 12.71 17.04 -7.07
N GLN A 30 12.93 15.76 -6.77
CA GLN A 30 13.87 15.32 -5.73
C GLN A 30 14.74 14.19 -6.30
N PRO A 31 15.62 14.49 -7.27
CA PRO A 31 16.33 13.43 -8.00
C PRO A 31 17.29 12.59 -7.16
N LYS A 32 17.70 13.10 -6.00
CA LYS A 32 18.61 12.39 -5.11
C LYS A 32 17.93 11.80 -3.88
N ALA A 33 16.61 12.00 -3.75
CA ALA A 33 15.89 11.48 -2.60
C ALA A 33 15.73 9.95 -2.68
N ASP A 34 15.82 9.30 -1.53
CA ASP A 34 15.42 7.91 -1.42
C ASP A 34 13.90 7.85 -1.36
N ILE A 35 13.32 6.96 -2.15
CA ILE A 35 11.88 6.81 -2.23
C ILE A 35 11.50 5.43 -1.73
N LYS A 36 10.55 5.37 -0.81
CA LYS A 36 9.96 4.12 -0.35
C LYS A 36 8.51 4.07 -0.79
N VAL A 37 8.17 3.04 -1.56
CA VAL A 37 6.78 2.76 -1.94
C VAL A 37 6.19 1.86 -0.87
N VAL A 38 5.12 2.33 -0.24
CA VAL A 38 4.38 1.55 0.75
C VAL A 38 3.13 1.00 0.07
N GLY A 39 2.96 -0.30 0.11
CA GLY A 39 1.78 -0.94 -0.45
C GLY A 39 0.50 -0.45 0.22
N LEU A 40 -0.60 -0.50 -0.52
CA LEU A 40 -1.91 -0.15 0.02
C LEU A 40 -2.30 -1.11 1.13
N LEU A 41 -2.97 -0.58 2.15
CA LEU A 41 -3.51 -1.42 3.22
C LEU A 41 -4.78 -2.12 2.74
N PRO A 42 -5.00 -3.38 3.15
CA PRO A 42 -6.21 -4.08 2.75
C PRO A 42 -7.45 -3.51 3.45
N CYS A 43 -8.61 -3.74 2.85
CA CYS A 43 -9.88 -3.43 3.49
C CYS A 43 -10.90 -4.51 3.11
N ARG A 44 -11.99 -4.57 3.88
CA ARG A 44 -13.03 -5.58 3.68
C ARG A 44 -13.58 -5.54 2.27
N ASN A 45 -13.69 -6.69 1.64
CA ASN A 45 -14.21 -6.90 0.29
C ASN A 45 -13.31 -6.36 -0.83
N GLN A 46 -12.15 -5.78 -0.48
CA GLN A 46 -11.19 -5.26 -1.45
C GLN A 46 -9.82 -5.94 -1.34
N GLU A 47 -9.73 -6.99 -0.56
CA GLU A 47 -8.44 -7.64 -0.27
C GLU A 47 -7.75 -8.13 -1.54
N HIS A 48 -8.50 -8.77 -2.43
CA HIS A 48 -7.94 -9.28 -3.68
C HIS A 48 -7.43 -8.15 -4.58
N GLN A 49 -8.21 -7.08 -4.72
CA GLN A 49 -7.85 -5.94 -5.55
C GLN A 49 -6.61 -5.23 -5.01
N VAL A 50 -6.56 -5.02 -3.69
CA VAL A 50 -5.39 -4.42 -3.04
C VAL A 50 -4.14 -5.28 -3.26
N LYS A 51 -4.27 -6.59 -3.13
CA LYS A 51 -3.15 -7.51 -3.38
C LYS A 51 -2.63 -7.40 -4.81
N SER A 52 -3.54 -7.32 -5.78
CA SER A 52 -3.18 -7.19 -7.19
C SER A 52 -2.45 -5.86 -7.45
N ILE A 53 -2.95 -4.76 -6.89
CA ILE A 53 -2.31 -3.45 -7.02
C ILE A 53 -0.92 -3.48 -6.38
N ASN A 54 -0.78 -4.03 -5.18
CA ASN A 54 0.50 -4.07 -4.48
C ASN A 54 1.54 -4.89 -5.23
N LYS A 55 1.13 -5.95 -5.91
CA LYS A 55 2.02 -6.73 -6.75
C LYS A 55 2.61 -5.89 -7.87
N GLN A 56 1.79 -5.03 -8.47
CA GLN A 56 2.25 -4.11 -9.53
C GLN A 56 3.16 -3.02 -8.96
N LEU A 57 2.83 -2.48 -7.78
CA LEU A 57 3.66 -1.47 -7.11
C LEU A 57 5.03 -2.03 -6.76
N LYS A 58 5.10 -3.27 -6.32
CA LYS A 58 6.37 -3.93 -6.02
C LYS A 58 7.24 -4.04 -7.26
N ARG A 59 6.64 -4.39 -8.41
CA ARG A 59 7.38 -4.46 -9.68
C ARG A 59 7.93 -3.10 -10.10
N ILE A 60 7.13 -2.04 -9.91
CA ILE A 60 7.56 -0.68 -10.22
C ILE A 60 8.74 -0.29 -9.33
N ALA A 61 8.65 -0.57 -8.04
CA ALA A 61 9.73 -0.26 -7.11
C ALA A 61 11.02 -0.99 -7.48
N GLU A 62 10.93 -2.27 -7.82
CA GLU A 62 12.10 -3.05 -8.22
C GLU A 62 12.73 -2.50 -9.51
N ARG A 63 11.90 -2.15 -10.49
CA ARG A 63 12.39 -1.64 -11.77
C ARG A 63 13.11 -0.30 -11.63
N ASP A 64 12.57 0.59 -10.79
CA ASP A 64 13.08 1.96 -10.67
C ASP A 64 13.98 2.15 -9.45
N ALA A 65 14.38 1.07 -8.82
CA ALA A 65 15.28 1.05 -7.65
C ALA A 65 14.72 1.85 -6.46
N TYR A 66 13.41 1.79 -6.24
CA TYR A 66 12.78 2.31 -5.04
C TYR A 66 12.74 1.22 -3.96
N PHE A 67 12.68 1.62 -2.71
CA PHE A 67 12.39 0.70 -1.62
C PHE A 67 10.91 0.33 -1.66
N TYR A 68 10.57 -0.86 -1.20
CA TYR A 68 9.18 -1.30 -1.13
C TYR A 68 8.89 -1.97 0.21
N SER A 69 7.73 -1.68 0.78
CA SER A 69 7.25 -2.32 1.99
C SER A 69 5.76 -2.59 1.85
N ASP A 70 5.32 -3.73 2.36
CA ASP A 70 3.91 -4.12 2.37
C ASP A 70 3.46 -4.43 3.80
N PRO A 71 3.23 -3.40 4.63
CA PRO A 71 2.78 -3.62 6.00
C PRO A 71 1.39 -4.25 6.07
N GLY A 72 0.58 -4.08 5.03
CA GLY A 72 -0.77 -4.63 5.00
C GLY A 72 -0.83 -6.15 5.11
N ARG A 73 0.25 -6.86 4.77
CA ARG A 73 0.28 -8.32 4.92
C ARG A 73 0.10 -8.75 6.38
N LEU A 74 0.46 -7.88 7.32
CA LEU A 74 0.33 -8.14 8.76
C LEU A 74 -1.11 -8.02 9.25
N LEU A 75 -1.99 -7.51 8.42
CA LEU A 75 -3.40 -7.27 8.74
C LEU A 75 -4.32 -8.34 8.17
N LEU A 76 -3.76 -9.37 7.54
CA LEU A 76 -4.53 -10.43 6.89
C LEU A 76 -4.50 -11.72 7.70
N LEU A 77 -5.61 -12.47 7.62
CA LEU A 77 -5.66 -13.85 8.09
C LEU A 77 -5.04 -14.79 7.06
N ASP A 78 -4.86 -16.05 7.44
CA ASP A 78 -4.26 -17.05 6.54
C ASP A 78 -5.08 -17.27 5.25
N ASN A 79 -6.38 -16.98 5.29
CA ASN A 79 -7.25 -17.13 4.12
C ASN A 79 -7.20 -15.94 3.17
N GLY A 80 -6.40 -14.90 3.47
CA GLY A 80 -6.28 -13.72 2.64
C GLY A 80 -7.26 -12.60 2.94
N CYS A 81 -8.20 -12.82 3.85
CA CYS A 81 -9.14 -11.77 4.29
C CYS A 81 -8.53 -10.94 5.40
N ILE A 82 -9.04 -9.71 5.57
CA ILE A 82 -8.57 -8.88 6.68
C ILE A 82 -8.92 -9.51 8.03
N ASP A 83 -8.06 -9.24 9.01
CA ASP A 83 -8.37 -9.57 10.39
C ASP A 83 -9.25 -8.46 10.96
N GLU A 84 -10.54 -8.71 11.06
CA GLU A 84 -11.52 -7.70 11.49
C GLU A 84 -11.20 -7.13 12.88
N CYS A 85 -10.48 -7.87 13.71
CA CYS A 85 -10.10 -7.40 15.05
C CYS A 85 -9.13 -6.23 15.01
N LEU A 86 -8.50 -5.96 13.87
CA LEU A 86 -7.54 -4.88 13.68
C LEU A 86 -8.17 -3.64 13.04
N PHE A 87 -9.46 -3.69 12.73
CA PHE A 87 -10.17 -2.62 12.02
C PHE A 87 -11.36 -2.12 12.83
N THR A 88 -11.77 -0.87 12.60
CA THR A 88 -12.97 -0.30 13.20
C THR A 88 -14.21 -0.59 12.36
N ASP A 89 -14.10 -0.41 11.03
CA ASP A 89 -15.24 -0.51 10.10
C ASP A 89 -14.90 -1.32 8.84
N GLY A 90 -13.83 -2.11 8.90
CA GLY A 90 -13.39 -2.88 7.75
C GLY A 90 -12.51 -2.10 6.77
N THR A 91 -12.37 -0.80 6.96
CA THR A 91 -11.55 0.07 6.10
C THR A 91 -10.48 0.80 6.89
N HIS A 92 -10.81 1.27 8.08
CA HIS A 92 -9.89 2.04 8.92
C HIS A 92 -9.36 1.17 10.04
N LEU A 93 -8.05 1.30 10.31
CA LEU A 93 -7.40 0.54 11.38
C LEU A 93 -7.83 1.06 12.75
N ASN A 94 -7.94 0.14 13.70
CA ASN A 94 -8.02 0.51 15.11
C ASN A 94 -6.61 0.60 15.70
N GLU A 95 -6.52 0.85 17.01
CA GLU A 95 -5.23 0.98 17.69
C GLU A 95 -4.36 -0.26 17.53
N LYS A 96 -4.94 -1.45 17.65
CA LYS A 96 -4.21 -2.71 17.46
C LYS A 96 -3.65 -2.84 16.06
N GLY A 97 -4.43 -2.44 15.05
CA GLY A 97 -3.99 -2.48 13.67
C GLY A 97 -2.81 -1.56 13.43
N TYR A 98 -2.89 -0.32 13.89
CA TYR A 98 -1.76 0.61 13.79
C TYR A 98 -0.52 0.09 14.50
N ASN A 99 -0.67 -0.44 15.71
CA ASN A 99 0.46 -0.97 16.46
C ASN A 99 1.14 -2.12 15.74
N ARG A 100 0.38 -2.91 15.00
CA ARG A 100 0.93 -4.06 14.27
C ARG A 100 1.82 -3.65 13.12
N ILE A 101 1.53 -2.53 12.45
CA ILE A 101 2.24 -2.13 11.24
C ILE A 101 3.22 -0.98 11.45
N VAL A 102 3.18 -0.31 12.60
CA VAL A 102 3.94 0.92 12.80
C VAL A 102 5.45 0.74 12.58
N LYS A 103 5.99 -0.39 12.98
CA LYS A 103 7.43 -0.63 12.82
C LYS A 103 7.86 -0.63 11.36
N GLU A 104 7.04 -1.19 10.48
CA GLU A 104 7.34 -1.20 9.06
C GLU A 104 7.15 0.17 8.43
N LEU A 105 6.21 0.97 8.93
CA LEU A 105 6.00 2.31 8.42
C LEU A 105 7.16 3.24 8.72
N ILE A 106 7.81 3.09 9.88
CA ILE A 106 8.90 3.96 10.30
C ILE A 106 10.30 3.42 9.97
N SER A 107 10.42 2.16 9.57
CA SER A 107 11.71 1.54 9.25
C SER A 107 12.13 1.88 7.82
N PHE A 108 12.39 3.17 7.57
CA PHE A 108 12.87 3.63 6.28
C PHE A 108 14.36 3.98 6.39
N GLU A 109 15.19 3.01 6.13
CA GLU A 109 16.65 3.28 6.14
C GLU A 109 17.40 2.33 5.22
#